data_f8c369c7ad470e080afae630724a2cca
#
_entry.id   f8c369c7ad470e080afae630724a2cca
#
_cell.length_a   1.000
_cell.length_b   1.000
_cell.length_c   1.000
_cell.angle_alpha   90.00
_cell.angle_beta   90.00
_cell.angle_gamma   90.00
#
_symmetry.space_group_name_H-M   'P 1'
#
loop_
_entity.id
_entity.type
_entity.pdbx_description
1 polymer ?
#
loop_
_entity_poly.entity_id
_entity_poly.type
_entity_poly.pdbx_seq_one_letter_code
_entity_poly.pdbx_strand_id
1 'polypeptide(L)'
;MVNLTDVIAPSFYRVHWDIQDGKHTYYDLYGGRGSCKSSFVSVEIVLGMMQDETNGEFTNAAVYRKVKDTCRSSVFEQIEWAIDALGVSDLWESSVSPMQHTYKPTGQKILYRGLDKAKKSKSVKVSKGYIKYLWFEELDEFAGIEEIRTVQQSILRGGPKFVVFKTFNPPISINNWANKYVAE
;
A
#
# COMPACT_ATOMS: atom_id res chain seq x y z
N MET A 1 -20.98 9.23 -10.46
CA MET A 1 -19.56 8.93 -10.79
C MET A 1 -18.72 9.84 -9.95
N VAL A 2 -17.83 9.32 -9.13
CA VAL A 2 -16.94 10.11 -8.25
C VAL A 2 -15.81 10.66 -9.11
N ASN A 3 -15.49 11.95 -8.96
CA ASN A 3 -14.32 12.53 -9.61
C ASN A 3 -13.09 12.29 -8.74
N LEU A 4 -12.02 11.81 -9.33
CA LEU A 4 -10.79 11.54 -8.59
C LEU A 4 -10.21 12.78 -7.90
N THR A 5 -10.41 13.96 -8.52
CA THR A 5 -10.03 15.26 -7.95
C THR A 5 -10.75 15.63 -6.64
N ASP A 6 -11.88 14.96 -6.34
CA ASP A 6 -12.61 15.16 -5.09
C ASP A 6 -12.10 14.22 -3.97
N VAL A 7 -11.30 13.23 -4.34
CA VAL A 7 -10.84 12.15 -3.44
C VAL A 7 -9.36 12.28 -3.08
N ILE A 8 -8.52 12.69 -4.02
CA ILE A 8 -7.08 12.89 -3.78
C ILE A 8 -6.71 14.36 -3.71
N ALA A 9 -5.80 14.71 -2.81
CA ALA A 9 -5.31 16.08 -2.68
C ALA A 9 -4.51 16.52 -3.93
N PRO A 10 -4.62 17.80 -4.35
CA PRO A 10 -3.94 18.31 -5.54
C PRO A 10 -2.42 18.10 -5.57
N SER A 11 -1.78 18.08 -4.40
CA SER A 11 -0.34 17.81 -4.26
C SER A 11 0.08 16.43 -4.80
N PHE A 12 -0.86 15.48 -4.91
CA PHE A 12 -0.61 14.14 -5.41
C PHE A 12 -0.99 13.91 -6.88
N TYR A 13 -1.58 14.87 -7.59
CA TYR A 13 -1.98 14.68 -8.99
C TYR A 13 -0.79 14.26 -9.88
N ARG A 14 0.38 14.89 -9.68
CA ARG A 14 1.57 14.54 -10.43
C ARG A 14 2.04 13.11 -10.13
N VAL A 15 1.97 12.69 -8.87
CA VAL A 15 2.35 11.32 -8.46
C VAL A 15 1.36 10.31 -9.02
N HIS A 16 0.06 10.62 -9.01
CA HIS A 16 -0.97 9.78 -9.62
C HIS A 16 -0.66 9.50 -11.10
N TRP A 17 -0.43 10.53 -11.90
CA TRP A 17 -0.12 10.36 -13.31
C TRP A 17 1.21 9.65 -13.56
N ASP A 18 2.20 9.85 -12.71
CA ASP A 18 3.47 9.11 -12.77
C ASP A 18 3.26 7.61 -12.57
N ILE A 19 2.38 7.23 -11.63
CA ILE A 19 2.00 5.83 -11.38
C ILE A 19 1.22 5.26 -12.59
N GLN A 20 0.25 6.00 -13.13
CA GLN A 20 -0.55 5.58 -14.28
C GLN A 20 0.34 5.35 -15.52
N ASP A 21 1.30 6.24 -15.74
CA ASP A 21 2.27 6.11 -16.83
C ASP A 21 3.31 5.00 -16.60
N GLY A 22 3.38 4.45 -15.39
CA GLY A 22 4.33 3.40 -15.00
C GLY A 22 5.79 3.84 -15.05
N LYS A 23 6.06 5.12 -14.74
CA LYS A 23 7.40 5.72 -14.84
C LYS A 23 8.35 5.23 -13.77
N HIS A 24 7.83 5.00 -12.55
CA HIS A 24 8.64 4.55 -11.42
C HIS A 24 8.01 3.35 -10.72
N THR A 25 8.84 2.63 -9.98
CA THR A 25 8.42 1.51 -9.12
C THR A 25 8.27 1.94 -7.67
N TYR A 26 9.09 2.89 -7.21
CA TYR A 26 9.18 3.27 -5.79
C TYR A 26 8.69 4.70 -5.58
N TYR A 27 7.82 4.87 -4.58
CA TYR A 27 7.22 6.15 -4.20
C TYR A 27 7.39 6.35 -2.70
N ASP A 28 8.34 7.21 -2.34
CA ASP A 28 8.62 7.57 -0.96
C ASP A 28 7.88 8.86 -0.61
N LEU A 29 6.81 8.73 0.17
CA LEU A 29 5.91 9.83 0.54
C LEU A 29 6.12 10.19 2.01
N TYR A 30 6.81 11.28 2.24
CA TYR A 30 7.09 11.77 3.58
C TYR A 30 6.67 13.23 3.75
N GLY A 31 6.34 13.62 4.99
CA GLY A 31 5.84 14.95 5.32
C GLY A 31 5.05 14.96 6.61
N GLY A 32 4.55 16.12 7.01
CA GLY A 32 3.81 16.29 8.26
C GLY A 32 2.54 15.45 8.37
N ARG A 33 2.04 15.31 9.60
CA ARG A 33 0.72 14.71 9.86
C ARG A 33 -0.38 15.49 9.11
N GLY A 34 -1.40 14.77 8.65
CA GLY A 34 -2.51 15.38 7.91
C GLY A 34 -2.19 15.75 6.45
N SER A 35 -1.03 15.37 5.91
CA SER A 35 -0.67 15.62 4.51
C SER A 35 -1.32 14.66 3.50
N CYS A 36 -2.30 13.86 3.93
CA CYS A 36 -3.09 12.95 3.08
C CYS A 36 -2.30 11.85 2.35
N LYS A 37 -1.08 11.53 2.81
CA LYS A 37 -0.24 10.49 2.18
C LYS A 37 -0.92 9.12 2.17
N SER A 38 -1.38 8.67 3.34
CA SER A 38 -2.01 7.36 3.49
C SER A 38 -3.35 7.28 2.77
N SER A 39 -4.10 8.39 2.75
CA SER A 39 -5.34 8.51 1.98
C SER A 39 -5.07 8.38 0.48
N PHE A 40 -4.04 9.06 -0.03
CA PHE A 40 -3.62 8.94 -1.42
C PHE A 40 -3.22 7.51 -1.78
N VAL A 41 -2.35 6.88 -0.99
CA VAL A 41 -1.87 5.50 -1.26
C VAL A 41 -3.03 4.50 -1.24
N SER A 42 -3.95 4.63 -0.29
CA SER A 42 -5.11 3.74 -0.21
C SER A 42 -6.01 3.84 -1.45
N VAL A 43 -6.23 5.06 -1.95
CA VAL A 43 -6.98 5.28 -3.20
C VAL A 43 -6.24 4.69 -4.40
N GLU A 44 -4.93 4.90 -4.52
CA GLU A 44 -4.12 4.35 -5.62
C GLU A 44 -4.16 2.82 -5.65
N ILE A 45 -4.10 2.16 -4.50
CA ILE A 45 -4.18 0.70 -4.42
C ILE A 45 -5.55 0.19 -4.88
N VAL A 46 -6.63 0.73 -4.33
CA VAL A 46 -8.00 0.29 -4.67
C VAL A 46 -8.30 0.55 -6.15
N LEU A 47 -8.04 1.77 -6.61
CA LEU A 47 -8.28 2.17 -8.00
C LEU A 47 -7.40 1.36 -8.97
N GLY A 48 -6.12 1.22 -8.67
CA GLY A 48 -5.17 0.51 -9.51
C GLY A 48 -5.51 -0.97 -9.68
N MET A 49 -5.90 -1.66 -8.62
CA MET A 49 -6.34 -3.06 -8.71
C MET A 49 -7.59 -3.24 -9.58
N MET A 50 -8.54 -2.30 -9.51
CA MET A 50 -9.74 -2.33 -10.36
C MET A 50 -9.41 -2.01 -11.82
N GLN A 51 -8.50 -1.06 -12.07
CA GLN A 51 -8.04 -0.73 -13.43
C GLN A 51 -7.25 -1.89 -14.06
N ASP A 52 -6.38 -2.54 -13.29
CA ASP A 52 -5.61 -3.69 -13.73
C ASP A 52 -6.55 -4.83 -14.18
N GLU A 53 -7.60 -5.10 -13.41
CA GLU A 53 -8.62 -6.10 -13.78
C GLU A 53 -9.29 -5.77 -15.11
N THR A 54 -9.66 -4.50 -15.31
CA THR A 54 -10.24 -4.03 -16.57
C THR A 54 -9.31 -4.26 -17.77
N ASN A 55 -8.00 -4.23 -17.52
CA ASN A 55 -6.96 -4.52 -18.51
C ASN A 55 -6.61 -6.03 -18.62
N GLY A 56 -7.32 -6.89 -17.89
CA GLY A 56 -7.09 -8.33 -17.87
C GLY A 56 -5.92 -8.78 -16.96
N GLU A 57 -5.40 -7.89 -16.11
CA GLU A 57 -4.36 -8.22 -15.14
C GLU A 57 -4.97 -8.49 -13.75
N PHE A 58 -4.59 -9.62 -13.14
CA PHE A 58 -5.02 -9.93 -11.77
C PHE A 58 -3.93 -9.57 -10.78
N THR A 59 -4.07 -8.42 -10.15
CA THR A 59 -3.11 -7.86 -9.22
C THR A 59 -3.65 -7.85 -7.80
N ASN A 60 -2.77 -7.99 -6.84
CA ASN A 60 -3.08 -7.96 -5.42
C ASN A 60 -2.21 -6.91 -4.73
N ALA A 61 -2.53 -6.62 -3.48
CA ALA A 61 -1.75 -5.72 -2.65
C ALA A 61 -1.33 -6.38 -1.33
N ALA A 62 -0.18 -5.98 -0.81
CA ALA A 62 0.28 -6.29 0.53
C ALA A 62 0.61 -4.99 1.27
N VAL A 63 0.03 -4.83 2.44
CA VAL A 63 0.19 -3.64 3.29
C VAL A 63 0.88 -4.05 4.59
N TYR A 64 1.97 -3.37 4.90
CA TYR A 64 2.83 -3.67 6.04
C TYR A 64 2.86 -2.54 7.06
N ARG A 65 2.68 -2.89 8.32
CA ARG A 65 3.09 -2.10 9.49
C ARG A 65 4.14 -2.87 10.27
N LYS A 66 4.93 -2.18 11.09
CA LYS A 66 5.89 -2.87 11.97
C LYS A 66 5.19 -3.87 12.88
N VAL A 67 4.09 -3.46 13.50
CA VAL A 67 3.27 -4.30 14.39
C VAL A 67 1.95 -4.65 13.69
N LYS A 68 1.67 -5.95 13.54
CA LYS A 68 0.48 -6.44 12.82
C LYS A 68 -0.83 -5.92 13.41
N ASP A 69 -0.94 -5.89 14.73
CA ASP A 69 -2.19 -5.52 15.39
C ASP A 69 -2.58 -4.05 15.14
N THR A 70 -1.60 -3.19 14.84
CA THR A 70 -1.85 -1.80 14.49
C THR A 70 -2.42 -1.62 13.08
N CYS A 71 -2.38 -2.66 12.22
CA CYS A 71 -2.95 -2.58 10.88
C CYS A 71 -4.46 -2.30 10.90
N ARG A 72 -5.20 -2.88 11.86
CA ARG A 72 -6.66 -2.78 11.92
C ARG A 72 -7.14 -1.33 12.09
N SER A 73 -6.63 -0.64 13.08
CA SER A 73 -7.01 0.76 13.41
C SER A 73 -6.26 1.81 12.59
N SER A 74 -5.60 1.42 11.51
CA SER A 74 -4.85 2.33 10.65
C SER A 74 -5.09 2.00 9.17
N VAL A 75 -4.20 1.23 8.55
CA VAL A 75 -4.22 0.96 7.11
C VAL A 75 -5.46 0.17 6.65
N PHE A 76 -6.05 -0.69 7.50
CA PHE A 76 -7.28 -1.39 7.16
C PHE A 76 -8.46 -0.42 7.05
N GLU A 77 -8.67 0.42 8.07
CA GLU A 77 -9.71 1.45 8.04
C GLU A 77 -9.45 2.49 6.93
N GLN A 78 -8.19 2.77 6.63
CA GLN A 78 -7.82 3.69 5.55
C GLN A 78 -8.20 3.13 4.17
N ILE A 79 -8.05 1.83 3.94
CA ILE A 79 -8.52 1.16 2.71
C ILE A 79 -10.06 1.14 2.66
N GLU A 80 -10.75 0.88 3.79
CA GLU A 80 -12.21 0.97 3.83
C GLU A 80 -12.71 2.37 3.46
N TRP A 81 -12.06 3.41 4.00
CA TRP A 81 -12.35 4.78 3.62
C TRP A 81 -12.16 5.01 2.11
N ALA A 82 -11.09 4.49 1.51
CA ALA A 82 -10.84 4.66 0.07
C ALA A 82 -11.90 3.97 -0.79
N ILE A 83 -12.31 2.76 -0.40
CA ILE A 83 -13.39 2.01 -1.06
C ILE A 83 -14.70 2.80 -1.04
N ASP A 84 -15.03 3.38 0.11
CA ASP A 84 -16.23 4.19 0.28
C ASP A 84 -16.15 5.51 -0.50
N ALA A 85 -15.03 6.22 -0.39
CA ALA A 85 -14.79 7.49 -1.09
C ALA A 85 -14.82 7.35 -2.62
N LEU A 86 -14.40 6.20 -3.14
CA LEU A 86 -14.49 5.88 -4.58
C LEU A 86 -15.91 5.43 -4.99
N GLY A 87 -16.82 5.22 -4.04
CA GLY A 87 -18.19 4.76 -4.30
C GLY A 87 -18.27 3.33 -4.82
N VAL A 88 -17.34 2.46 -4.41
CA VAL A 88 -17.23 1.06 -4.90
C VAL A 88 -17.44 0.02 -3.80
N SER A 89 -18.05 0.38 -2.69
CA SER A 89 -18.26 -0.49 -1.52
C SER A 89 -19.00 -1.79 -1.87
N ASP A 90 -19.92 -1.75 -2.83
CA ASP A 90 -20.63 -2.93 -3.31
C ASP A 90 -19.73 -3.97 -4.01
N LEU A 91 -18.55 -3.57 -4.46
CA LEU A 91 -17.58 -4.43 -5.16
C LEU A 91 -16.54 -5.07 -4.25
N TRP A 92 -16.46 -4.63 -2.99
CA TRP A 92 -15.46 -5.10 -2.04
C TRP A 92 -16.09 -5.79 -0.84
N GLU A 93 -15.37 -6.72 -0.28
CA GLU A 93 -15.69 -7.41 0.96
C GLU A 93 -14.55 -7.26 1.95
N SER A 94 -14.88 -6.90 3.20
CA SER A 94 -13.93 -6.75 4.29
C SER A 94 -13.99 -7.94 5.24
N SER A 95 -12.83 -8.44 5.67
CA SER A 95 -12.71 -9.46 6.71
C SER A 95 -11.62 -9.08 7.70
N VAL A 96 -11.89 -9.26 8.99
CA VAL A 96 -10.91 -9.02 10.06
C VAL A 96 -10.17 -10.28 10.48
N SER A 97 -10.69 -11.45 10.15
CA SER A 97 -10.07 -12.76 10.45
C SER A 97 -10.32 -13.76 9.32
N PRO A 98 -9.39 -13.96 8.41
CA PRO A 98 -8.12 -13.23 8.23
C PRO A 98 -8.34 -11.77 7.84
N MET A 99 -7.43 -10.87 8.29
CA MET A 99 -7.52 -9.45 7.94
C MET A 99 -7.18 -9.24 6.47
N GLN A 100 -8.18 -8.90 5.67
CA GLN A 100 -8.06 -8.70 4.23
C GLN A 100 -9.27 -7.95 3.67
N HIS A 101 -9.07 -7.29 2.52
CA HIS A 101 -10.15 -6.88 1.63
C HIS A 101 -10.12 -7.75 0.38
N THR A 102 -11.29 -8.08 -0.13
CA THR A 102 -11.42 -8.91 -1.33
C THR A 102 -12.27 -8.17 -2.37
N TYR A 103 -11.73 -8.00 -3.56
CA TYR A 103 -12.48 -7.49 -4.70
C TYR A 103 -13.35 -8.63 -5.24
N LYS A 104 -14.66 -8.54 -5.02
CA LYS A 104 -15.62 -9.62 -5.28
C LYS A 104 -15.67 -10.13 -6.71
N PRO A 105 -15.56 -9.27 -7.75
CA PRO A 105 -15.65 -9.75 -9.13
C PRO A 105 -14.58 -10.78 -9.51
N THR A 106 -13.38 -10.70 -8.93
CA THR A 106 -12.25 -11.53 -9.36
C THR A 106 -11.56 -12.29 -8.23
N GLY A 107 -11.84 -11.93 -6.97
CA GLY A 107 -11.18 -12.49 -5.79
C GLY A 107 -9.77 -11.93 -5.52
N GLN A 108 -9.38 -10.83 -6.18
CA GLN A 108 -8.14 -10.10 -5.87
C GLN A 108 -8.16 -9.61 -4.42
N LYS A 109 -6.99 -9.55 -3.77
CA LYS A 109 -6.92 -9.31 -2.32
C LYS A 109 -5.96 -8.19 -1.96
N ILE A 110 -6.33 -7.44 -0.93
CA ILE A 110 -5.44 -6.57 -0.16
C ILE A 110 -5.18 -7.28 1.17
N LEU A 111 -3.93 -7.61 1.43
CA LEU A 111 -3.49 -8.41 2.57
C LEU A 111 -2.70 -7.55 3.56
N TYR A 112 -2.93 -7.74 4.86
CA TYR A 112 -2.28 -6.96 5.93
C TYR A 112 -1.30 -7.82 6.70
N ARG A 113 -0.10 -7.30 6.95
CA ARG A 113 1.02 -8.01 7.58
C ARG A 113 1.77 -7.13 8.56
N GLY A 114 2.39 -7.76 9.55
CA GLY A 114 3.36 -7.14 10.45
C GLY A 114 4.69 -7.87 10.44
N LEU A 115 5.73 -7.22 10.90
CA LEU A 115 7.09 -7.75 11.01
C LEU A 115 7.55 -7.89 12.48
N ASP A 116 6.65 -7.76 13.42
CA ASP A 116 6.87 -7.90 14.86
C ASP A 116 7.30 -9.32 15.29
N LYS A 117 7.02 -10.32 14.46
CA LYS A 117 7.41 -11.73 14.68
C LYS A 117 8.41 -12.18 13.63
N ALA A 118 9.67 -11.86 13.86
CA ALA A 118 10.81 -12.01 12.94
C ALA A 118 11.06 -13.40 12.32
N LYS A 119 10.31 -14.44 12.68
CA LYS A 119 10.47 -15.81 12.16
C LYS A 119 9.47 -16.22 11.08
N LYS A 120 8.59 -15.32 10.61
CA LYS A 120 7.53 -15.70 9.67
C LYS A 120 7.30 -14.69 8.54
N SER A 121 8.35 -14.18 7.89
CA SER A 121 8.18 -13.65 6.54
C SER A 121 7.96 -14.83 5.57
N LYS A 122 6.92 -15.63 5.86
CA LYS A 122 6.45 -16.62 4.91
C LYS A 122 5.99 -15.88 3.68
N SER A 123 6.47 -16.31 2.52
CA SER A 123 6.03 -15.80 1.24
C SER A 123 4.52 -15.64 1.24
N VAL A 124 4.08 -14.42 1.02
CA VAL A 124 2.64 -14.15 0.84
C VAL A 124 2.23 -14.82 -0.46
N LYS A 125 1.32 -15.78 -0.38
CA LYS A 125 0.79 -16.46 -1.55
C LYS A 125 -0.59 -15.89 -1.85
N VAL A 126 -0.82 -15.58 -3.10
CA VAL A 126 -2.14 -15.24 -3.64
C VAL A 126 -2.59 -16.37 -4.56
N SER A 127 -3.89 -16.63 -4.61
CA SER A 127 -4.46 -17.73 -5.40
C SER A 127 -4.50 -17.42 -6.90
N LYS A 128 -4.49 -16.13 -7.25
CA LYS A 128 -4.59 -15.67 -8.63
C LYS A 128 -3.75 -14.41 -8.81
N GLY A 129 -3.02 -14.32 -9.93
CA GLY A 129 -2.18 -13.16 -10.24
C GLY A 129 -0.94 -13.05 -9.35
N TYR A 130 -0.51 -11.83 -9.12
CA TYR A 130 0.68 -11.50 -8.34
C TYR A 130 0.43 -10.28 -7.45
N ILE A 131 1.35 -10.00 -6.51
CA ILE A 131 1.28 -8.80 -5.68
C ILE A 131 2.01 -7.70 -6.44
N LYS A 132 1.25 -6.75 -6.99
CA LYS A 132 1.75 -5.57 -7.70
C LYS A 132 2.01 -4.41 -6.75
N TYR A 133 1.10 -4.20 -5.78
CA TYR A 133 1.11 -3.08 -4.87
C TYR A 133 1.67 -3.52 -3.51
N LEU A 134 2.72 -2.84 -3.06
CA LEU A 134 3.33 -3.06 -1.76
C LEU A 134 3.39 -1.73 -1.00
N TRP A 135 2.83 -1.67 0.20
CA TRP A 135 2.80 -0.46 1.00
C TRP A 135 3.40 -0.69 2.38
N PHE A 136 4.40 0.10 2.73
CA PHE A 136 4.97 0.21 4.08
C PHE A 136 4.46 1.50 4.71
N GLU A 137 3.61 1.39 5.73
CA GLU A 137 3.07 2.52 6.48
C GLU A 137 3.85 2.71 7.76
N GLU A 138 4.12 3.97 8.13
CA GLU A 138 5.00 4.37 9.24
C GLU A 138 6.41 3.75 9.08
N LEU A 139 7.05 4.06 7.96
CA LEU A 139 8.35 3.49 7.58
C LEU A 139 9.41 3.60 8.68
N ASP A 140 9.38 4.68 9.45
CA ASP A 140 10.31 4.97 10.55
C ASP A 140 10.21 4.01 11.74
N GLU A 141 9.10 3.27 11.88
CA GLU A 141 8.91 2.22 12.90
C GLU A 141 9.66 0.92 12.57
N PHE A 142 10.02 0.69 11.31
CA PHE A 142 10.76 -0.51 10.90
C PHE A 142 12.22 -0.44 11.36
N ALA A 143 12.86 -1.60 11.49
CA ALA A 143 14.22 -1.70 12.04
C ALA A 143 15.30 -1.07 11.15
N GLY A 144 15.01 -0.89 9.86
CA GLY A 144 15.94 -0.30 8.89
C GLY A 144 15.66 -0.75 7.47
N ILE A 145 16.46 -0.24 6.54
CA ILE A 145 16.29 -0.51 5.11
C ILE A 145 16.43 -1.99 4.74
N GLU A 146 17.22 -2.75 5.47
CA GLU A 146 17.42 -4.18 5.20
C GLU A 146 16.16 -5.01 5.51
N GLU A 147 15.38 -4.60 6.51
CA GLU A 147 14.08 -5.21 6.79
C GLU A 147 13.12 -4.98 5.63
N ILE A 148 13.08 -3.77 5.08
CA ILE A 148 12.28 -3.39 3.92
C ILE A 148 12.71 -4.19 2.67
N ARG A 149 14.01 -4.25 2.39
CA ARG A 149 14.57 -5.01 1.25
C ARG A 149 14.20 -6.49 1.32
N THR A 150 14.26 -7.09 2.52
CA THR A 150 13.89 -8.49 2.74
C THR A 150 12.43 -8.76 2.37
N VAL A 151 11.51 -7.87 2.76
CA VAL A 151 10.10 -7.97 2.38
C VAL A 151 9.93 -7.79 0.88
N GLN A 152 10.55 -6.79 0.29
CA GLN A 152 10.49 -6.54 -1.16
C GLN A 152 10.93 -7.76 -1.95
N GLN A 153 12.06 -8.37 -1.63
CA GLN A 153 12.56 -9.58 -2.30
C GLN A 153 11.59 -10.76 -2.18
N SER A 154 10.85 -10.88 -1.09
CA SER A 154 9.90 -11.96 -0.89
C SER A 154 8.56 -11.74 -1.59
N ILE A 155 8.17 -10.48 -1.83
CA ILE A 155 6.86 -10.09 -2.34
C ILE A 155 6.90 -9.74 -3.84
N LEU A 156 7.92 -8.97 -4.27
CA LEU A 156 8.00 -8.44 -5.64
C LEU A 156 8.50 -9.51 -6.61
N ARG A 157 7.59 -10.41 -6.99
CA ARG A 157 7.90 -11.52 -7.90
C ARG A 157 6.65 -11.99 -8.65
N GLY A 158 6.86 -12.64 -9.78
CA GLY A 158 5.79 -13.27 -10.55
C GLY A 158 4.95 -12.31 -11.40
N GLY A 159 5.39 -11.06 -11.56
CA GLY A 159 4.68 -10.07 -12.37
C GLY A 159 5.63 -9.14 -13.12
N PRO A 160 5.15 -8.43 -14.14
CA PRO A 160 5.96 -7.56 -14.99
C PRO A 160 6.20 -6.17 -14.39
N LYS A 161 5.31 -5.69 -13.50
CA LYS A 161 5.34 -4.35 -12.93
C LYS A 161 5.00 -4.36 -11.45
N PHE A 162 5.62 -3.45 -10.71
CA PHE A 162 5.37 -3.28 -9.27
C PHE A 162 5.27 -1.81 -8.92
N VAL A 163 4.49 -1.50 -7.89
CA VAL A 163 4.33 -0.17 -7.30
C VAL A 163 4.54 -0.32 -5.79
N VAL A 164 5.58 0.32 -5.28
CA VAL A 164 5.97 0.25 -3.88
C VAL A 164 5.84 1.61 -3.23
N PHE A 165 4.95 1.71 -2.27
CA PHE A 165 4.75 2.92 -1.47
C PHE A 165 5.45 2.79 -0.12
N LYS A 166 6.09 3.86 0.32
CA LYS A 166 6.61 4.02 1.68
C LYS A 166 6.12 5.35 2.20
N THR A 167 5.36 5.31 3.28
CA THR A 167 4.75 6.50 3.89
C THR A 167 5.24 6.66 5.32
N PHE A 168 5.63 7.88 5.69
CA PHE A 168 6.02 8.20 7.07
C PHE A 168 6.02 9.70 7.34
N ASN A 169 5.99 10.05 8.62
CA ASN A 169 6.26 11.39 9.09
C ASN A 169 7.72 11.44 9.51
N PRO A 170 8.53 12.42 9.03
CA PRO A 170 9.92 12.51 9.43
C PRO A 170 10.05 12.51 10.94
N PRO A 171 10.77 11.52 11.54
CA PRO A 171 10.98 11.50 12.98
C PRO A 171 11.78 12.70 13.45
N ILE A 172 11.52 13.13 14.69
CA ILE A 172 12.24 14.25 15.31
C ILE A 172 13.74 13.96 15.43
N SER A 173 14.10 12.70 15.69
CA SER A 173 15.49 12.30 15.79
C SER A 173 16.16 12.26 14.41
N ILE A 174 17.12 13.14 14.18
CA ILE A 174 17.96 13.15 12.97
C ILE A 174 18.75 11.85 12.76
N ASN A 175 18.93 11.07 13.83
CA ASN A 175 19.62 9.79 13.76
C ASN A 175 18.72 8.62 13.34
N ASN A 176 17.40 8.83 13.24
CA ASN A 176 16.52 7.79 12.73
C ASN A 176 16.91 7.44 11.31
N TRP A 177 16.94 6.16 11.02
CA TRP A 177 17.35 5.64 9.71
C TRP A 177 16.48 6.15 8.55
N ALA A 178 15.19 6.40 8.80
CA ALA A 178 14.28 6.89 7.77
C ALA A 178 14.64 8.32 7.33
N ASN A 179 15.09 9.19 8.25
CA ASN A 179 15.58 10.52 7.90
C ASN A 179 16.86 10.46 7.06
N LYS A 180 17.77 9.53 7.39
CA LYS A 180 19.00 9.33 6.59
C LYS A 180 18.69 8.79 5.20
N TYR A 181 17.77 7.84 5.13
CA TYR A 181 17.34 7.21 3.88
C TYR A 181 16.80 8.20 2.83
N VAL A 182 16.06 9.23 3.24
CA VAL A 182 15.54 10.22 2.29
C VAL A 182 16.49 11.41 2.03
N ALA A 183 17.60 11.51 2.77
CA ALA A 183 18.62 12.51 2.56
C ALA A 183 19.71 12.07 1.54
N GLU A 184 19.77 10.77 1.24
CA GLU A 184 20.64 10.17 0.23
C GLU A 184 20.00 10.19 -1.17
#